data_059fba0bc0f1fab86bd994460013c696
#
_entry.id   059fba0bc0f1fab86bd994460013c696
#
_cell.length_a   1.000
_cell.length_b   1.000
_cell.length_c   1.000
_cell.angle_alpha   90.00
_cell.angle_beta   90.00
_cell.angle_gamma   90.00
#
_symmetry.space_group_name_H-M   'P 1'
#
loop_
_entity.id
_entity.type
_entity.pdbx_description
1 polymer ?
#
loop_
_entity_poly.entity_id
_entity_poly.type
_entity_poly.pdbx_seq_one_letter_code
_entity_poly.pdbx_strand_id
1 'polypeptide(L)'
;DLLVDRTTMDSVLQKSFKNHSELFFSFALLSVERVRGLAVDAIRIDEIQDIQPDFLDIIRECMSASTRRSEMYTGTSKTVDNIIEQLRLQSSQAEWFMKCDACGHWNIPTVEGSGAGLGVAAMMSPEGICCAKCKKPIDPEKGIWVHKYPERANFFPSYHVPQVIAPVHYANEKNWKALLYKKAEMAPAKFINEILGEACDEGQRLVSKTELEAAS
;
A
#
# COMPACT_ATOMS: atom_id res chain seq x y z
N ASP A 1 20.79 20.85 9.13
CA ASP A 1 21.17 19.71 9.98
C ASP A 1 20.24 19.61 11.17
N LEU A 2 19.22 18.76 11.06
CA LEU A 2 18.24 18.46 12.13
C LEU A 2 18.79 17.43 13.14
N LEU A 3 20.01 16.93 12.93
CA LEU A 3 20.57 15.83 13.67
C LEU A 3 21.11 16.27 15.03
N VAL A 4 20.65 15.58 16.01
CA VAL A 4 21.07 15.29 17.39
C VAL A 4 22.19 16.16 17.97
N ASP A 5 21.86 16.90 19.01
CA ASP A 5 22.84 17.31 20.01
C ASP A 5 23.33 16.07 20.77
N ARG A 6 24.65 15.84 20.83
CA ARG A 6 25.28 14.66 21.46
C ARG A 6 25.01 14.51 22.97
N THR A 7 24.27 15.43 23.56
CA THR A 7 23.87 15.41 24.98
C THR A 7 22.52 14.76 25.23
N THR A 8 21.73 14.46 24.19
CA THR A 8 20.41 13.84 24.29
C THR A 8 20.46 12.35 23.96
N MET A 9 19.52 11.57 24.49
CA MET A 9 19.46 10.13 24.29
C MET A 9 19.43 9.76 22.81
N ASP A 10 20.52 9.18 22.31
CA ASP A 10 20.63 8.59 20.98
C ASP A 10 20.80 7.09 21.10
N SER A 11 19.68 6.38 21.16
CA SER A 11 19.64 4.92 21.15
C SER A 11 19.10 4.38 19.83
N VAL A 12 19.22 3.07 19.60
CA VAL A 12 18.63 2.42 18.41
C VAL A 12 17.11 2.59 18.39
N LEU A 13 16.47 2.63 19.55
CA LEU A 13 15.00 2.67 19.69
C LEU A 13 14.44 4.06 19.95
N GLN A 14 15.29 5.06 20.22
CA GLN A 14 14.85 6.43 20.50
C GLN A 14 15.86 7.44 19.93
N LYS A 15 15.35 8.42 19.23
CA LYS A 15 16.11 9.55 18.69
C LYS A 15 15.52 10.85 19.18
N SER A 16 16.35 11.74 19.72
CA SER A 16 15.96 13.10 20.08
C SER A 16 16.59 14.09 19.10
N PHE A 17 15.82 15.11 18.71
CA PHE A 17 16.23 16.11 17.73
C PHE A 17 16.44 17.48 18.40
N LYS A 18 17.23 18.37 17.78
CA LYS A 18 17.52 19.71 18.28
C LYS A 18 16.29 20.59 18.48
N ASN A 19 15.21 20.32 17.79
CA ASN A 19 13.91 20.99 17.94
C ASN A 19 13.04 20.42 19.06
N HIS A 20 13.62 19.59 19.93
CA HIS A 20 12.95 18.89 21.04
C HIS A 20 11.89 17.87 20.60
N SER A 21 11.84 17.49 19.32
CA SER A 21 11.03 16.36 18.91
C SER A 21 11.75 15.05 19.20
N GLU A 22 10.98 14.00 19.38
CA GLU A 22 11.49 12.65 19.63
C GLU A 22 10.88 11.64 18.65
N LEU A 23 11.65 10.64 18.27
CA LEU A 23 11.23 9.52 17.47
C LEU A 23 11.48 8.24 18.24
N PHE A 24 10.42 7.45 18.43
CA PHE A 24 10.46 6.13 19.06
C PHE A 24 10.28 5.06 18.01
N PHE A 25 11.16 4.06 18.00
CA PHE A 25 11.01 2.83 17.21
C PHE A 25 10.54 1.72 18.13
N SER A 26 9.45 1.07 17.75
CA SER A 26 8.87 -0.03 18.49
C SER A 26 8.30 -1.09 17.54
N PHE A 27 7.83 -2.19 18.09
CA PHE A 27 7.15 -3.25 17.36
C PHE A 27 6.02 -3.83 18.20
N ALA A 28 4.97 -4.30 17.53
CA ALA A 28 3.75 -4.82 18.16
C ALA A 28 3.26 -6.10 17.45
N LEU A 29 4.17 -7.07 17.25
CA LEU A 29 3.83 -8.31 16.52
C LEU A 29 3.02 -9.29 17.40
N LEU A 30 3.55 -9.66 18.56
CA LEU A 30 2.93 -10.62 19.49
C LEU A 30 2.40 -9.96 20.78
N SER A 31 2.79 -8.73 21.04
CA SER A 31 2.43 -7.98 22.24
C SER A 31 2.51 -6.48 21.97
N VAL A 32 1.58 -5.73 22.54
CA VAL A 32 1.51 -4.26 22.43
C VAL A 32 2.12 -3.57 23.65
N GLU A 33 2.63 -4.32 24.63
CA GLU A 33 3.13 -3.76 25.91
C GLU A 33 4.27 -2.73 25.74
N ARG A 34 5.06 -2.86 24.66
CA ARG A 34 6.18 -1.94 24.39
C ARG A 34 5.75 -0.54 23.96
N VAL A 35 4.53 -0.38 23.51
CA VAL A 35 3.98 0.93 23.11
C VAL A 35 3.08 1.52 24.18
N ARG A 36 2.62 0.72 25.14
CA ARG A 36 1.81 1.24 26.26
C ARG A 36 2.58 2.28 27.06
N GLY A 37 1.91 3.39 27.37
CA GLY A 37 2.48 4.49 28.13
C GLY A 37 3.31 5.48 27.32
N LEU A 38 3.50 5.27 26.03
CA LEU A 38 4.04 6.31 25.15
C LEU A 38 2.98 7.41 24.94
N ALA A 39 3.43 8.67 24.90
CA ALA A 39 2.60 9.81 24.53
C ALA A 39 3.21 10.44 23.27
N VAL A 40 2.51 10.35 22.15
CA VAL A 40 3.02 10.76 20.82
C VAL A 40 1.99 11.58 20.05
N ASP A 41 2.44 12.41 19.12
CA ASP A 41 1.59 13.18 18.23
C ASP A 41 1.32 12.45 16.91
N ALA A 42 2.21 11.53 16.54
CA ALA A 42 2.13 10.84 15.26
C ALA A 42 2.51 9.38 15.38
N ILE A 43 1.76 8.53 14.71
CA ILE A 43 2.00 7.08 14.59
C ILE A 43 2.23 6.76 13.11
N ARG A 44 3.27 5.97 12.86
CA ARG A 44 3.58 5.42 11.53
C ARG A 44 3.77 3.92 11.72
N ILE A 45 2.90 3.13 11.11
CA ILE A 45 2.96 1.67 11.19
C ILE A 45 3.29 1.13 9.80
N ASP A 46 4.43 0.49 9.71
CA ASP A 46 4.80 -0.30 8.54
C ASP A 46 4.41 -1.77 8.75
N GLU A 47 4.12 -2.46 7.65
CA GLU A 47 3.65 -3.85 7.67
C GLU A 47 2.40 -4.03 8.57
N ILE A 48 1.43 -3.09 8.46
CA ILE A 48 0.21 -3.09 9.30
C ILE A 48 -0.57 -4.41 9.20
N GLN A 49 -0.48 -5.13 8.07
CA GLN A 49 -1.15 -6.41 7.87
C GLN A 49 -0.71 -7.50 8.84
N ASP A 50 0.44 -7.34 9.49
CA ASP A 50 0.97 -8.29 10.47
C ASP A 50 0.64 -7.91 11.92
N ILE A 51 0.01 -6.76 12.14
CA ILE A 51 -0.48 -6.31 13.45
C ILE A 51 -1.85 -6.96 13.74
N GLN A 52 -2.04 -7.47 14.97
CA GLN A 52 -3.35 -7.93 15.40
C GLN A 52 -4.33 -6.75 15.47
N PRO A 53 -5.57 -6.88 14.93
CA PRO A 53 -6.53 -5.78 14.90
C PRO A 53 -6.76 -5.11 16.26
N ASP A 54 -6.87 -5.89 17.33
CA ASP A 54 -7.10 -5.39 18.70
C ASP A 54 -5.94 -4.52 19.23
N PHE A 55 -4.73 -4.65 18.66
CA PHE A 55 -3.59 -3.85 19.08
C PHE A 55 -3.66 -2.42 18.52
N LEU A 56 -4.35 -2.23 17.38
CA LEU A 56 -4.41 -0.92 16.75
C LEU A 56 -5.08 0.13 17.64
N ASP A 57 -6.16 -0.24 18.33
CA ASP A 57 -6.84 0.66 19.25
C ASP A 57 -5.94 1.06 20.44
N ILE A 58 -5.19 0.09 20.96
CA ILE A 58 -4.23 0.36 22.05
C ILE A 58 -3.09 1.28 21.57
N ILE A 59 -2.60 1.07 20.35
CA ILE A 59 -1.56 1.91 19.76
C ILE A 59 -2.09 3.33 19.55
N ARG A 60 -3.34 3.49 19.10
CA ARG A 60 -3.99 4.80 18.92
C ARG A 60 -4.15 5.58 20.23
N GLU A 61 -4.36 4.89 21.34
CA GLU A 61 -4.43 5.51 22.66
C GLU A 61 -3.13 6.25 23.05
N CYS A 62 -1.99 5.90 22.46
CA CYS A 62 -0.76 6.66 22.64
C CYS A 62 -0.86 8.12 22.17
N MET A 63 -1.85 8.44 21.33
CA MET A 63 -2.12 9.81 20.87
C MET A 63 -3.28 10.48 21.63
N SER A 64 -3.85 9.86 22.67
CA SER A 64 -5.07 10.35 23.34
C SER A 64 -4.92 11.77 23.89
N ALA A 65 -3.74 12.15 24.38
CA ALA A 65 -3.42 13.48 24.88
C ALA A 65 -3.02 14.50 23.79
N SER A 66 -2.79 14.06 22.54
CA SER A 66 -2.33 14.93 21.47
C SER A 66 -3.46 15.74 20.83
N THR A 67 -3.20 17.00 20.54
CA THR A 67 -4.06 17.88 19.73
C THR A 67 -3.72 17.86 18.23
N ARG A 68 -2.65 17.16 17.84
CA ARG A 68 -2.11 17.10 16.46
C ARG A 68 -2.01 15.67 15.94
N ARG A 69 -2.99 14.85 16.25
CA ARG A 69 -3.00 13.44 15.90
C ARG A 69 -2.77 13.20 14.41
N SER A 70 -1.83 12.32 14.09
CA SER A 70 -1.54 11.93 12.72
C SER A 70 -1.21 10.45 12.64
N GLU A 71 -1.93 9.73 11.81
CA GLU A 71 -1.74 8.30 11.58
C GLU A 71 -1.32 8.04 10.13
N MET A 72 -0.42 7.09 9.92
CA MET A 72 -0.09 6.58 8.59
C MET A 72 0.18 5.09 8.69
N TYR A 73 -0.38 4.34 7.77
CA TYR A 73 -0.26 2.90 7.68
C TYR A 73 0.30 2.53 6.31
N THR A 74 1.30 1.66 6.31
CA THR A 74 1.85 1.07 5.08
C THR A 74 1.84 -0.45 5.22
N GLY A 75 1.76 -1.14 4.10
CA GLY A 75 1.78 -2.59 4.09
C GLY A 75 1.24 -3.17 2.79
N THR A 76 1.18 -4.48 2.73
CA THR A 76 0.75 -5.24 1.57
C THR A 76 -0.50 -6.05 1.91
N SER A 77 -1.58 -5.88 1.15
CA SER A 77 -2.81 -6.67 1.33
C SER A 77 -2.51 -8.15 1.10
N LYS A 78 -2.99 -9.02 2.00
CA LYS A 78 -2.87 -10.49 1.87
C LYS A 78 -4.22 -11.10 1.54
N THR A 79 -5.17 -10.98 2.45
CA THR A 79 -6.55 -11.49 2.32
C THR A 79 -7.55 -10.35 2.42
N VAL A 80 -8.78 -10.56 1.96
CA VAL A 80 -9.83 -9.53 1.96
C VAL A 80 -10.30 -9.12 3.36
N ASP A 81 -10.05 -9.92 4.38
CA ASP A 81 -10.35 -9.61 5.80
C ASP A 81 -9.13 -9.13 6.58
N ASN A 82 -7.99 -8.96 5.92
CA ASN A 82 -6.80 -8.39 6.55
C ASN A 82 -7.02 -6.94 6.98
N ILE A 83 -6.38 -6.51 8.07
CA ILE A 83 -6.57 -5.18 8.65
C ILE A 83 -6.27 -4.04 7.66
N ILE A 84 -5.25 -4.17 6.81
CA ILE A 84 -4.94 -3.14 5.81
C ILE A 84 -6.06 -3.01 4.78
N GLU A 85 -6.68 -4.11 4.37
CA GLU A 85 -7.80 -4.08 3.43
C GLU A 85 -9.05 -3.48 4.09
N GLN A 86 -9.32 -3.79 5.35
CA GLN A 86 -10.40 -3.15 6.11
C GLN A 86 -10.21 -1.64 6.23
N LEU A 87 -8.98 -1.18 6.50
CA LEU A 87 -8.64 0.25 6.53
C LEU A 87 -8.81 0.87 5.14
N ARG A 88 -8.38 0.19 4.07
CA ARG A 88 -8.56 0.65 2.69
C ARG A 88 -10.03 0.82 2.34
N LEU A 89 -10.88 -0.13 2.70
CA LEU A 89 -12.33 -0.07 2.44
C LEU A 89 -13.03 1.12 3.14
N GLN A 90 -12.52 1.57 4.28
CA GLN A 90 -13.01 2.74 5.00
C GLN A 90 -12.49 4.06 4.44
N SER A 91 -11.43 4.02 3.66
CA SER A 91 -10.68 5.17 3.13
C SER A 91 -11.23 5.70 1.81
N SER A 92 -10.52 6.66 1.21
CA SER A 92 -10.84 7.24 -0.09
C SER A 92 -10.58 6.32 -1.30
N GLN A 93 -9.78 5.26 -1.15
CA GLN A 93 -9.43 4.27 -2.17
C GLN A 93 -8.94 4.91 -3.48
N ALA A 94 -7.82 5.65 -3.42
CA ALA A 94 -7.25 6.24 -4.61
C ALA A 94 -6.47 5.21 -5.45
N GLU A 95 -6.70 5.24 -6.75
CA GLU A 95 -5.99 4.46 -7.76
C GLU A 95 -5.26 5.39 -8.74
N TRP A 96 -4.15 4.93 -9.30
CA TRP A 96 -3.35 5.68 -10.27
C TRP A 96 -3.88 5.49 -11.68
N PHE A 97 -4.49 6.51 -12.27
CA PHE A 97 -5.07 6.47 -13.60
C PHE A 97 -4.10 7.04 -14.62
N MET A 98 -3.79 6.28 -15.67
CA MET A 98 -2.88 6.68 -16.74
C MET A 98 -3.61 6.73 -18.08
N LYS A 99 -3.68 7.91 -18.69
CA LYS A 99 -4.31 8.09 -20.01
C LYS A 99 -3.35 7.70 -21.12
N CYS A 100 -3.80 6.90 -22.07
CA CYS A 100 -3.02 6.60 -23.26
C CYS A 100 -3.15 7.72 -24.29
N ASP A 101 -2.05 8.35 -24.64
CA ASP A 101 -2.03 9.44 -25.64
C ASP A 101 -2.44 8.96 -27.05
N ALA A 102 -2.25 7.66 -27.35
CA ALA A 102 -2.52 7.12 -28.67
C ALA A 102 -4.00 6.79 -28.92
N CYS A 103 -4.73 6.33 -27.89
CA CYS A 103 -6.13 5.87 -28.07
C CYS A 103 -7.11 6.47 -27.03
N GLY A 104 -6.63 7.31 -26.14
CA GLY A 104 -7.46 7.96 -25.11
C GLY A 104 -7.94 7.05 -23.98
N HIS A 105 -7.57 5.77 -24.01
CA HIS A 105 -7.99 4.80 -22.98
C HIS A 105 -7.34 5.11 -21.62
N TRP A 106 -8.13 5.05 -20.54
CA TRP A 106 -7.63 5.14 -19.16
C TRP A 106 -7.23 3.77 -18.66
N ASN A 107 -5.96 3.64 -18.25
CA ASN A 107 -5.38 2.43 -17.71
C ASN A 107 -5.29 2.53 -16.18
N ILE A 108 -5.76 1.51 -15.50
CA ILE A 108 -5.73 1.40 -14.05
C ILE A 108 -4.87 0.18 -13.71
N PRO A 109 -3.79 0.30 -12.95
CA PRO A 109 -2.84 -0.79 -12.69
C PRO A 109 -3.34 -1.76 -11.59
N THR A 110 -4.58 -2.19 -11.69
CA THR A 110 -5.21 -3.19 -10.82
C THR A 110 -5.48 -4.48 -11.58
N VAL A 111 -5.81 -5.55 -10.87
CA VAL A 111 -6.16 -6.84 -11.50
C VAL A 111 -7.34 -6.67 -12.46
N GLU A 112 -8.39 -5.97 -12.05
CA GLU A 112 -9.57 -5.72 -12.88
C GLU A 112 -9.32 -4.64 -13.95
N GLY A 113 -8.46 -3.66 -13.63
CA GLY A 113 -8.19 -2.51 -14.50
C GLY A 113 -9.44 -1.72 -14.81
N SER A 114 -9.65 -1.43 -16.10
CA SER A 114 -10.88 -0.81 -16.63
C SER A 114 -11.95 -1.86 -17.05
N GLY A 115 -11.83 -3.10 -16.60
CA GLY A 115 -12.72 -4.22 -16.90
C GLY A 115 -12.35 -4.96 -18.21
N ALA A 116 -13.10 -6.01 -18.53
CA ALA A 116 -12.99 -6.78 -19.77
C ALA A 116 -11.57 -7.24 -20.15
N GLY A 117 -10.76 -7.68 -19.17
CA GLY A 117 -9.38 -8.14 -19.39
C GLY A 117 -8.37 -7.03 -19.65
N LEU A 118 -8.72 -5.77 -19.35
CA LEU A 118 -7.85 -4.61 -19.49
C LEU A 118 -7.13 -4.24 -18.16
N GLY A 119 -6.87 -5.23 -17.33
CA GLY A 119 -6.13 -5.07 -16.07
C GLY A 119 -4.62 -4.94 -16.27
N VAL A 120 -3.92 -4.86 -15.14
CA VAL A 120 -2.47 -4.64 -15.08
C VAL A 120 -1.67 -5.70 -15.87
N ALA A 121 -2.14 -6.94 -15.89
CA ALA A 121 -1.48 -8.01 -16.65
C ALA A 121 -1.39 -7.68 -18.15
N ALA A 122 -2.40 -6.98 -18.71
CA ALA A 122 -2.41 -6.52 -20.08
C ALA A 122 -1.54 -5.26 -20.32
N MET A 123 -1.11 -4.58 -19.26
CA MET A 123 -0.25 -3.41 -19.33
C MET A 123 1.25 -3.75 -19.28
N MET A 124 1.62 -4.97 -18.95
CA MET A 124 3.01 -5.40 -18.81
C MET A 124 3.50 -6.01 -20.13
N SER A 125 4.35 -5.29 -20.88
CA SER A 125 5.04 -5.77 -22.07
C SER A 125 6.53 -6.03 -21.81
N PRO A 126 7.23 -6.81 -22.68
CA PRO A 126 8.67 -6.99 -22.55
C PRO A 126 9.47 -5.69 -22.58
N GLU A 127 8.98 -4.69 -23.30
CA GLU A 127 9.64 -3.39 -23.51
C GLU A 127 9.31 -2.37 -22.40
N GLY A 128 8.35 -2.68 -21.53
CA GLY A 128 7.92 -1.77 -20.47
C GLY A 128 6.41 -1.72 -20.29
N ILE A 129 5.94 -0.70 -19.59
CA ILE A 129 4.51 -0.50 -19.36
C ILE A 129 3.82 0.01 -20.62
N CYS A 130 2.68 -0.58 -20.97
CA CYS A 130 1.93 -0.26 -22.17
C CYS A 130 0.42 -0.11 -21.89
N CYS A 131 -0.28 0.51 -22.80
CA CYS A 131 -1.74 0.60 -22.77
C CYS A 131 -2.37 -0.80 -22.85
N ALA A 132 -3.24 -1.12 -21.91
CA ALA A 132 -3.95 -2.40 -21.87
C ALA A 132 -4.75 -2.65 -23.17
N LYS A 133 -5.31 -1.58 -23.78
CA LYS A 133 -6.16 -1.65 -24.96
C LYS A 133 -5.38 -1.71 -26.29
N CYS A 134 -4.50 -0.75 -26.55
CA CYS A 134 -3.85 -0.62 -27.85
C CYS A 134 -2.37 -1.05 -27.88
N LYS A 135 -1.83 -1.45 -26.72
CA LYS A 135 -0.45 -1.96 -26.54
C LYS A 135 0.66 -0.94 -26.84
N LYS A 136 0.34 0.32 -27.13
CA LYS A 136 1.35 1.35 -27.26
C LYS A 136 1.94 1.71 -25.89
N PRO A 137 3.23 2.08 -25.81
CA PRO A 137 3.84 2.54 -24.55
C PRO A 137 3.04 3.67 -23.91
N ILE A 138 2.97 3.68 -22.59
CA ILE A 138 2.41 4.77 -21.80
C ILE A 138 3.46 5.24 -20.80
N ASP A 139 3.37 6.52 -20.46
CA ASP A 139 4.25 7.14 -19.47
C ASP A 139 3.60 7.07 -18.07
N PRO A 140 4.12 6.27 -17.14
CA PRO A 140 3.54 6.13 -15.81
C PRO A 140 3.59 7.42 -14.99
N GLU A 141 4.48 8.38 -15.31
CA GLU A 141 4.60 9.64 -14.58
C GLU A 141 3.45 10.60 -14.87
N LYS A 142 2.79 10.44 -16.02
CA LYS A 142 1.66 11.29 -16.44
C LYS A 142 0.30 10.85 -15.89
N GLY A 143 0.26 10.01 -14.89
CA GLY A 143 -0.97 9.60 -14.27
C GLY A 143 -1.55 10.65 -13.32
N ILE A 144 -2.75 10.37 -12.83
CA ILE A 144 -3.44 11.13 -11.81
C ILE A 144 -4.02 10.19 -10.75
N TRP A 145 -4.01 10.62 -9.49
CA TRP A 145 -4.74 9.93 -8.44
C TRP A 145 -6.24 10.20 -8.56
N VAL A 146 -7.03 9.14 -8.63
CA VAL A 146 -8.49 9.22 -8.66
C VAL A 146 -9.03 8.49 -7.44
N HIS A 147 -9.68 9.22 -6.54
CA HIS A 147 -10.32 8.67 -5.35
C HIS A 147 -11.70 8.11 -5.71
N LYS A 148 -11.95 6.86 -5.33
CA LYS A 148 -13.27 6.23 -5.46
C LYS A 148 -14.32 6.92 -4.57
N TYR A 149 -13.87 7.39 -3.40
CA TYR A 149 -14.67 8.12 -2.41
C TYR A 149 -14.02 9.48 -2.11
N PRO A 150 -14.20 10.50 -2.98
CA PRO A 150 -13.51 11.79 -2.85
C PRO A 150 -13.82 12.52 -1.52
N GLU A 151 -15.01 12.33 -0.98
CA GLU A 151 -15.45 12.92 0.29
C GLU A 151 -14.61 12.45 1.49
N ARG A 152 -13.95 11.29 1.39
CA ARG A 152 -13.08 10.74 2.43
C ARG A 152 -11.63 11.20 2.30
N ALA A 153 -11.25 11.79 1.17
CA ALA A 153 -9.85 12.12 0.87
C ALA A 153 -9.21 13.10 1.87
N ASN A 154 -10.00 13.98 2.49
CA ASN A 154 -9.53 14.93 3.48
C ASN A 154 -9.39 14.34 4.90
N PHE A 155 -10.02 13.21 5.17
CA PHE A 155 -10.06 12.60 6.50
C PHE A 155 -9.23 11.33 6.56
N PHE A 156 -9.39 10.46 5.57
CA PHE A 156 -8.71 9.18 5.52
C PHE A 156 -8.33 8.84 4.07
N PRO A 157 -7.33 9.51 3.50
CA PRO A 157 -6.82 9.17 2.17
C PRO A 157 -6.09 7.83 2.19
N SER A 158 -6.27 7.01 1.14
CA SER A 158 -5.41 5.88 0.87
C SER A 158 -5.03 5.84 -0.61
N TYR A 159 -3.88 5.27 -0.89
CA TYR A 159 -3.28 5.19 -2.21
C TYR A 159 -2.81 3.77 -2.45
N HIS A 160 -3.23 3.17 -3.55
CA HIS A 160 -2.76 1.87 -3.99
C HIS A 160 -1.57 2.07 -4.93
N VAL A 161 -0.41 1.52 -4.57
CA VAL A 161 0.85 1.72 -5.28
C VAL A 161 1.44 0.36 -5.68
N PRO A 162 0.97 -0.26 -6.77
CA PRO A 162 1.56 -1.51 -7.26
C PRO A 162 2.98 -1.30 -7.78
N GLN A 163 3.84 -2.31 -7.67
CA GLN A 163 5.25 -2.21 -8.07
C GLN A 163 5.43 -1.80 -9.54
N VAL A 164 4.46 -2.10 -10.41
CA VAL A 164 4.52 -1.80 -11.84
C VAL A 164 4.55 -0.30 -12.15
N ILE A 165 3.99 0.55 -11.28
CA ILE A 165 4.02 2.01 -11.44
C ILE A 165 5.11 2.69 -10.61
N ALA A 166 5.90 1.94 -9.85
CA ALA A 166 6.99 2.50 -9.07
C ALA A 166 8.22 2.77 -9.97
N PRO A 167 8.81 4.00 -9.94
CA PRO A 167 9.93 4.37 -10.82
C PRO A 167 11.13 3.42 -10.73
N VAL A 168 11.40 2.87 -9.55
CA VAL A 168 12.48 1.88 -9.35
C VAL A 168 12.32 0.64 -10.25
N HIS A 169 11.11 0.31 -10.65
CA HIS A 169 10.85 -0.83 -11.53
C HIS A 169 10.73 -0.42 -13.00
N TYR A 170 9.81 0.47 -13.37
CA TYR A 170 9.58 0.78 -14.79
C TYR A 170 10.71 1.59 -15.44
N ALA A 171 11.43 2.41 -14.67
CA ALA A 171 12.56 3.18 -15.21
C ALA A 171 13.90 2.40 -15.27
N ASN A 172 13.91 1.14 -14.82
CA ASN A 172 15.10 0.30 -14.82
C ASN A 172 14.81 -1.03 -15.52
N GLU A 173 15.44 -1.25 -16.67
CA GLU A 173 15.24 -2.44 -17.51
C GLU A 173 15.46 -3.76 -16.75
N LYS A 174 16.50 -3.83 -15.90
CA LYS A 174 16.78 -5.03 -15.10
C LYS A 174 15.65 -5.32 -14.09
N ASN A 175 15.16 -4.28 -13.43
CA ASN A 175 14.08 -4.43 -12.46
C ASN A 175 12.76 -4.75 -13.16
N TRP A 176 12.50 -4.17 -14.34
CA TRP A 176 11.33 -4.50 -15.13
C TRP A 176 11.33 -5.96 -15.58
N LYS A 177 12.45 -6.46 -16.12
CA LYS A 177 12.62 -7.87 -16.45
C LYS A 177 12.42 -8.79 -15.24
N ALA A 178 12.88 -8.39 -14.06
CA ALA A 178 12.64 -9.13 -12.83
C ALA A 178 11.15 -9.18 -12.45
N LEU A 179 10.38 -8.11 -12.69
CA LEU A 179 8.91 -8.14 -12.51
C LEU A 179 8.23 -9.08 -13.50
N LEU A 180 8.64 -9.07 -14.76
CA LEU A 180 8.12 -9.99 -15.77
C LEU A 180 8.41 -11.45 -15.42
N TYR A 181 9.63 -11.73 -14.95
CA TYR A 181 10.00 -13.06 -14.48
C TYR A 181 9.12 -13.49 -13.28
N LYS A 182 8.93 -12.61 -12.28
CA LYS A 182 8.04 -12.88 -11.14
C LYS A 182 6.62 -13.17 -11.60
N LYS A 183 6.10 -12.41 -12.60
CA LYS A 183 4.77 -12.64 -13.18
C LYS A 183 4.64 -14.03 -13.80
N ALA A 184 5.70 -14.55 -14.42
CA ALA A 184 5.69 -15.87 -15.06
C ALA A 184 5.82 -17.04 -14.07
N GLU A 185 6.62 -16.85 -13.00
CA GLU A 185 7.03 -17.94 -12.10
C GLU A 185 6.23 -17.99 -10.78
N MET A 186 5.71 -16.87 -10.31
CA MET A 186 4.97 -16.84 -9.04
C MET A 186 3.56 -17.41 -9.22
N ALA A 187 3.05 -18.06 -8.16
CA ALA A 187 1.63 -18.37 -8.06
C ALA A 187 0.80 -17.08 -8.22
N PRO A 188 -0.31 -17.11 -9.01
CA PRO A 188 -1.11 -15.91 -9.31
C PRO A 188 -1.50 -15.10 -8.05
N ALA A 189 -2.03 -15.76 -7.02
CA ALA A 189 -2.41 -15.09 -5.77
C ALA A 189 -1.22 -14.37 -5.11
N LYS A 190 -0.04 -15.01 -5.10
CA LYS A 190 1.17 -14.40 -4.54
C LYS A 190 1.63 -13.20 -5.37
N PHE A 191 1.54 -13.25 -6.70
CA PHE A 191 1.85 -12.11 -7.56
C PHE A 191 0.89 -10.95 -7.30
N ILE A 192 -0.41 -11.22 -7.17
CA ILE A 192 -1.43 -10.21 -6.86
C ILE A 192 -1.12 -9.54 -5.51
N ASN A 193 -0.83 -10.32 -4.47
CA ASN A 193 -0.52 -9.75 -3.15
C ASN A 193 0.80 -8.96 -3.17
N GLU A 194 1.92 -9.60 -3.54
CA GLU A 194 3.27 -9.06 -3.31
C GLU A 194 3.69 -8.00 -4.35
N ILE A 195 3.18 -8.10 -5.57
CA ILE A 195 3.60 -7.21 -6.66
C ILE A 195 2.54 -6.15 -6.95
N LEU A 196 1.27 -6.55 -6.93
CA LEU A 196 0.18 -5.63 -7.20
C LEU A 196 -0.36 -4.97 -5.93
N GLY A 197 -0.12 -5.54 -4.75
CA GLY A 197 -0.61 -4.97 -3.48
C GLY A 197 -2.11 -5.10 -3.29
N GLU A 198 -2.75 -6.03 -4.00
CA GLU A 198 -4.19 -6.28 -3.90
C GLU A 198 -4.48 -7.52 -3.04
N ALA A 199 -5.58 -7.50 -2.30
CA ALA A 199 -6.03 -8.66 -1.53
C ALA A 199 -6.47 -9.79 -2.46
N CYS A 200 -6.01 -11.01 -2.17
CA CYS A 200 -6.38 -12.19 -2.93
C CYS A 200 -6.53 -13.41 -2.00
N ASP A 201 -7.71 -14.01 -2.00
CA ASP A 201 -8.02 -15.18 -1.16
C ASP A 201 -7.72 -16.52 -1.86
N GLU A 202 -7.39 -16.51 -3.14
CA GLU A 202 -7.15 -17.75 -3.88
C GLU A 202 -6.01 -18.56 -3.28
N GLY A 203 -6.29 -19.83 -2.98
CA GLY A 203 -5.33 -20.78 -2.38
C GLY A 203 -5.02 -20.56 -0.90
N GLN A 204 -5.64 -19.57 -0.23
CA GLN A 204 -5.45 -19.31 1.18
C GLN A 204 -6.64 -19.74 2.04
N ARG A 205 -7.79 -20.00 1.44
CA ARG A 205 -9.02 -20.45 2.12
C ARG A 205 -9.59 -21.70 1.46
N LEU A 206 -10.29 -22.51 2.27
CA LEU A 206 -11.05 -23.67 1.77
C LEU A 206 -12.22 -23.25 0.87
N VAL A 207 -12.79 -22.06 1.12
CA VAL A 207 -13.86 -21.46 0.31
C VAL A 207 -13.54 -19.99 0.12
N SER A 208 -13.51 -19.52 -1.12
CA SER A 208 -13.30 -18.11 -1.45
C SER A 208 -14.60 -17.30 -1.22
N LYS A 209 -14.44 -15.98 -1.02
CA LYS A 209 -15.60 -15.07 -0.93
C LYS A 209 -16.46 -15.14 -2.19
N THR A 210 -15.85 -15.24 -3.36
CA THR A 210 -16.53 -15.37 -4.66
C THR A 210 -17.40 -16.63 -4.75
N GLU A 211 -16.92 -17.75 -4.18
CA GLU A 211 -17.70 -18.99 -4.12
C GLU A 211 -18.87 -18.89 -3.17
N LEU A 212 -18.73 -18.17 -2.05
CA LEU A 212 -19.83 -17.89 -1.12
C LEU A 212 -20.90 -16.98 -1.75
N GLU A 213 -20.49 -15.94 -2.47
CA GLU A 213 -21.42 -15.03 -3.17
C GLU A 213 -22.13 -15.72 -4.33
N ALA A 214 -21.49 -16.67 -5.01
CA ALA A 214 -22.11 -17.48 -6.08
C ALA A 214 -23.09 -18.53 -5.54
N ALA A 215 -23.01 -18.89 -4.28
CA ALA A 215 -23.87 -19.85 -3.60
C ALA A 215 -25.09 -19.23 -2.87
N SER A 216 -25.16 -17.89 -2.82
CA SER A 216 -26.23 -17.11 -2.17
C SER A 216 -27.24 -16.62 -3.18
#